data_329d6f4345235ae0aa003310200f8650
#
_entry.id   329d6f4345235ae0aa003310200f8650
#
_cell.length_a   1.000
_cell.length_b   1.000
_cell.length_c   1.000
_cell.angle_alpha   90.00
_cell.angle_beta   90.00
_cell.angle_gamma   90.00
#
_symmetry.space_group_name_H-M   'P 1'
#
loop_
_entity.id
_entity.type
_entity.pdbx_description
1 polymer ?
#
loop_
_entity_poly.entity_id
_entity_poly.type
_entity_poly.pdbx_seq_one_letter_code
_entity_poly.pdbx_strand_id
1 'polypeptide(L)'
;MKILIVIHACNQGSTLPAVANAALATGYDLLVIDDGSDDDCLLAIAGLPCRTIRFEEHRGKAAVLFYSAGQAAESGYDAIVTIDGDGRHNPADIPLLAAKAKKHPTPCLVIGSRQAASVASFWVRLECGLEVPDTESSFRLYPVKELLAVKFSRSDSCYAIETIVQLAWAGVQVSSVPLTVSCPSADERRGLFPATRKNLGLLRLHTRLVTRRLLPWPHKKLIEEAPFHQKISESVSRNPLKVLGKICKEHTSPLWLAMAVWVGIFMGALPLFAIHTIAIIYVTHRLHLNKVAAVAASQFCMPPVVPVLCIQMGYYLRKGELLLDFSWQRWLLEIHERFWEWLIGSLLIGPLLGLIGAGVMYWMAAGIQNRKENNGDR
;
A
#
# COMPACT_ATOMS: atom_id res chain seq x y z
N MET A 1 22.41 18.21 3.15
CA MET A 1 21.30 17.84 2.26
C MET A 1 20.77 19.13 1.65
N LYS A 2 21.00 19.30 0.35
CA LYS A 2 20.52 20.45 -0.43
C LYS A 2 19.13 20.13 -0.97
N ILE A 3 18.13 20.96 -0.69
CA ILE A 3 16.72 20.69 -0.99
C ILE A 3 16.21 21.74 -1.97
N LEU A 4 15.46 21.30 -2.98
CA LEU A 4 14.71 22.15 -3.90
C LEU A 4 13.20 22.00 -3.62
N ILE A 5 12.51 23.11 -3.39
CA ILE A 5 11.05 23.12 -3.34
C ILE A 5 10.52 23.15 -4.77
N VAL A 6 9.54 22.32 -5.05
CA VAL A 6 8.86 22.24 -6.35
C VAL A 6 7.38 22.51 -6.16
N ILE A 7 6.88 23.62 -6.68
CA ILE A 7 5.45 23.90 -6.73
C ILE A 7 4.90 23.46 -8.09
N HIS A 8 3.92 22.55 -8.05
CA HIS A 8 3.10 22.25 -9.21
C HIS A 8 1.93 23.23 -9.28
N ALA A 9 1.83 23.97 -10.39
CA ALA A 9 0.75 24.90 -10.65
C ALA A 9 -0.01 24.50 -11.92
N CYS A 10 -1.34 24.56 -11.86
CA CYS A 10 -2.22 24.41 -13.01
C CYS A 10 -3.51 25.17 -12.75
N ASN A 11 -3.71 26.30 -13.42
CA ASN A 11 -4.85 27.23 -13.23
C ASN A 11 -5.01 27.70 -11.76
N GLN A 12 -3.90 28.14 -11.15
CA GLN A 12 -3.83 28.53 -9.73
C GLN A 12 -3.29 29.94 -9.51
N GLY A 13 -3.48 30.84 -10.47
CA GLY A 13 -2.95 32.21 -10.42
C GLY A 13 -3.36 33.01 -9.19
N SER A 14 -4.52 32.71 -8.59
CA SER A 14 -5.00 33.40 -7.39
C SER A 14 -4.32 32.96 -6.07
N THR A 15 -3.89 31.70 -5.99
CA THR A 15 -3.31 31.11 -4.76
C THR A 15 -1.79 31.01 -4.82
N LEU A 16 -1.24 30.81 -6.02
CA LEU A 16 0.17 30.59 -6.25
C LEU A 16 1.10 31.67 -5.63
N PRO A 17 0.82 32.99 -5.70
CA PRO A 17 1.69 33.99 -5.10
C PRO A 17 1.85 33.83 -3.58
N ALA A 18 0.76 33.52 -2.89
CA ALA A 18 0.81 33.31 -1.44
C ALA A 18 1.61 32.07 -1.08
N VAL A 19 1.41 30.94 -1.82
CA VAL A 19 2.13 29.69 -1.61
C VAL A 19 3.63 29.87 -1.92
N ALA A 20 3.97 30.54 -3.04
CA ALA A 20 5.35 30.78 -3.44
C ALA A 20 6.11 31.66 -2.41
N ASN A 21 5.48 32.76 -1.93
CA ASN A 21 6.07 33.61 -0.90
C ASN A 21 6.31 32.84 0.41
N ALA A 22 5.32 32.07 0.84
CA ALA A 22 5.45 31.25 2.05
C ALA A 22 6.52 30.14 1.88
N ALA A 23 6.66 29.57 0.70
CA ALA A 23 7.71 28.60 0.39
C ALA A 23 9.10 29.24 0.44
N LEU A 24 9.29 30.42 -0.17
CA LEU A 24 10.54 31.20 -0.13
C LEU A 24 10.94 31.60 1.29
N ALA A 25 9.97 31.91 2.14
CA ALA A 25 10.20 32.23 3.54
C ALA A 25 10.85 31.10 4.34
N THR A 26 10.80 29.87 3.85
CA THR A 26 11.49 28.71 4.47
C THR A 26 13.00 28.68 4.22
N GLY A 27 13.51 29.52 3.32
CA GLY A 27 14.95 29.65 3.01
C GLY A 27 15.51 28.59 2.09
N TYR A 28 14.66 27.75 1.45
CA TYR A 28 15.07 26.81 0.42
C TYR A 28 14.86 27.38 -0.98
N ASP A 29 15.63 26.88 -1.95
CA ASP A 29 15.47 27.24 -3.35
C ASP A 29 14.11 26.77 -3.88
N LEU A 30 13.48 27.58 -4.74
CA LEU A 30 12.14 27.34 -5.27
C LEU A 30 12.14 27.21 -6.80
N LEU A 31 11.49 26.15 -7.27
CA LEU A 31 11.13 25.93 -8.65
C LEU A 31 9.60 25.83 -8.77
N VAL A 32 9.01 26.67 -9.62
CA VAL A 32 7.58 26.59 -9.95
C VAL A 32 7.45 26.02 -11.34
N ILE A 33 6.65 24.99 -11.48
CA ILE A 33 6.32 24.37 -12.77
C ILE A 33 4.86 24.60 -13.07
N ASP A 34 4.60 25.36 -14.10
CA ASP A 34 3.29 25.57 -14.69
C ASP A 34 2.98 24.44 -15.68
N ASP A 35 2.01 23.64 -15.33
CA ASP A 35 1.62 22.43 -16.07
C ASP A 35 0.51 22.76 -17.10
N GLY A 36 0.81 23.67 -18.03
CA GLY A 36 -0.07 24.04 -19.13
C GLY A 36 -1.31 24.80 -18.68
N SER A 37 -1.15 25.83 -17.83
CA SER A 37 -2.27 26.67 -17.40
C SER A 37 -2.82 27.55 -18.51
N ASP A 38 -4.12 27.78 -18.47
CA ASP A 38 -4.82 28.75 -19.31
C ASP A 38 -4.83 30.16 -18.66
N ASP A 39 -4.49 30.24 -17.37
CA ASP A 39 -4.34 31.50 -16.65
C ASP A 39 -2.89 32.00 -16.64
N ASP A 40 -2.70 33.27 -16.32
CA ASP A 40 -1.38 33.90 -16.25
C ASP A 40 -0.69 33.64 -14.90
N CYS A 41 -0.74 32.41 -14.39
CA CYS A 41 -0.25 32.07 -13.05
C CYS A 41 1.24 32.42 -12.81
N LEU A 42 2.10 32.32 -13.83
CA LEU A 42 3.51 32.69 -13.73
C LEU A 42 3.73 34.20 -13.71
N LEU A 43 2.88 35.00 -14.34
CA LEU A 43 2.97 36.47 -14.28
C LEU A 43 2.72 36.94 -12.85
N ALA A 44 1.84 36.29 -12.11
CA ALA A 44 1.51 36.61 -10.72
C ALA A 44 2.71 36.44 -9.77
N ILE A 45 3.76 35.73 -10.16
CA ILE A 45 4.99 35.48 -9.37
C ILE A 45 6.26 36.02 -10.03
N ALA A 46 6.15 36.77 -11.14
CA ALA A 46 7.30 37.24 -11.93
C ALA A 46 8.33 38.05 -11.14
N GLY A 47 7.92 38.67 -10.02
CA GLY A 47 8.82 39.46 -9.14
C GLY A 47 9.48 38.63 -8.03
N LEU A 48 9.23 37.35 -7.91
CA LEU A 48 9.77 36.50 -6.84
C LEU A 48 11.11 35.87 -7.24
N PRO A 49 12.05 35.71 -6.28
CA PRO A 49 13.34 35.06 -6.55
C PRO A 49 13.22 33.55 -6.66
N CYS A 50 12.49 33.06 -7.67
CA CYS A 50 12.27 31.67 -7.94
C CYS A 50 12.52 31.34 -9.41
N ARG A 51 12.86 30.06 -9.68
CA ARG A 51 12.94 29.55 -11.05
C ARG A 51 11.53 29.14 -11.49
N THR A 52 11.19 29.46 -12.74
CA THR A 52 9.89 29.10 -13.33
C THR A 52 10.09 28.33 -14.63
N ILE A 53 9.23 27.32 -14.83
CA ILE A 53 9.17 26.52 -16.07
C ILE A 53 7.72 26.39 -16.44
N ARG A 54 7.41 26.52 -17.73
CA ARG A 54 6.06 26.28 -18.28
C ARG A 54 6.08 25.12 -19.25
N PHE A 55 5.13 24.21 -19.08
CA PHE A 55 4.82 23.21 -20.10
C PHE A 55 3.80 23.78 -21.07
N GLU A 56 3.96 23.45 -22.35
CA GLU A 56 3.02 23.89 -23.41
C GLU A 56 1.64 23.25 -23.25
N GLU A 57 1.60 22.03 -22.72
CA GLU A 57 0.38 21.24 -22.51
C GLU A 57 0.38 20.62 -21.11
N HIS A 58 -0.81 20.37 -20.58
CA HIS A 58 -0.99 19.66 -19.32
C HIS A 58 -0.44 18.23 -19.40
N ARG A 59 0.60 17.91 -18.59
CA ARG A 59 1.29 16.61 -18.55
C ARG A 59 1.02 15.82 -17.27
N GLY A 60 0.45 16.46 -16.28
CA GLY A 60 0.10 15.89 -14.97
C GLY A 60 1.25 15.86 -13.96
N LYS A 61 0.87 15.62 -12.72
CA LYS A 61 1.77 15.65 -11.55
C LYS A 61 2.94 14.68 -11.65
N ALA A 62 2.75 13.52 -12.26
CA ALA A 62 3.80 12.55 -12.48
C ALA A 62 4.92 13.11 -13.38
N ALA A 63 4.54 13.79 -14.48
CA ALA A 63 5.51 14.40 -15.38
C ALA A 63 6.28 15.52 -14.69
N VAL A 64 5.60 16.38 -13.93
CA VAL A 64 6.21 17.46 -13.14
C VAL A 64 7.20 16.90 -12.13
N LEU A 65 6.84 15.83 -11.40
CA LEU A 65 7.70 15.17 -10.41
C LEU A 65 9.01 14.67 -11.05
N PHE A 66 8.94 13.93 -12.14
CA PHE A 66 10.13 13.34 -12.75
C PHE A 66 10.98 14.37 -13.50
N TYR A 67 10.35 15.37 -14.11
CA TYR A 67 11.07 16.48 -14.72
C TYR A 67 11.83 17.30 -13.68
N SER A 68 11.17 17.68 -12.59
CA SER A 68 11.81 18.42 -11.49
C SER A 68 12.92 17.63 -10.81
N ALA A 69 12.76 16.31 -10.66
CA ALA A 69 13.82 15.46 -10.13
C ALA A 69 15.05 15.44 -11.05
N GLY A 70 14.87 15.42 -12.38
CA GLY A 70 15.97 15.53 -13.35
C GLY A 70 16.70 16.87 -13.21
N GLN A 71 15.97 17.98 -13.18
CA GLN A 71 16.51 19.33 -13.01
C GLN A 71 17.24 19.49 -11.66
N ALA A 72 16.71 18.88 -10.60
CA ALA A 72 17.32 18.86 -9.28
C ALA A 72 18.64 18.07 -9.29
N ALA A 73 18.69 16.93 -9.96
CA ALA A 73 19.90 16.11 -10.08
C ALA A 73 21.03 16.88 -10.82
N GLU A 74 20.70 17.51 -11.95
CA GLU A 74 21.64 18.33 -12.74
C GLU A 74 22.18 19.53 -11.93
N SER A 75 21.37 20.09 -11.04
CA SER A 75 21.72 21.23 -10.18
C SER A 75 22.34 20.81 -8.83
N GLY A 76 22.58 19.52 -8.60
CA GLY A 76 23.22 18.99 -7.40
C GLY A 76 22.39 19.04 -6.14
N TYR A 77 21.05 18.93 -6.24
CA TYR A 77 20.16 18.78 -5.08
C TYR A 77 20.07 17.31 -4.67
N ASP A 78 20.07 17.09 -3.35
CA ASP A 78 19.93 15.75 -2.77
C ASP A 78 18.47 15.29 -2.72
N ALA A 79 17.55 16.25 -2.51
CA ALA A 79 16.13 15.98 -2.37
C ALA A 79 15.27 17.09 -2.98
N ILE A 80 14.05 16.73 -3.38
CA ILE A 80 13.00 17.68 -3.75
C ILE A 80 11.83 17.58 -2.78
N VAL A 81 11.21 18.72 -2.48
CA VAL A 81 9.93 18.79 -1.76
C VAL A 81 8.85 19.25 -2.73
N THR A 82 7.87 18.38 -3.02
CA THR A 82 6.74 18.74 -3.87
C THR A 82 5.60 19.32 -3.03
N ILE A 83 4.93 20.34 -3.55
CA ILE A 83 3.73 20.95 -2.97
C ILE A 83 2.84 21.48 -4.10
N ASP A 84 1.52 21.45 -3.90
CA ASP A 84 0.57 22.03 -4.87
C ASP A 84 0.43 23.54 -4.65
N GLY A 85 0.25 24.30 -5.74
CA GLY A 85 0.05 25.75 -5.70
C GLY A 85 -1.36 26.19 -5.28
N ASP A 86 -2.24 25.25 -4.89
CA ASP A 86 -3.65 25.49 -4.53
C ASP A 86 -3.87 26.01 -3.10
N GLY A 87 -2.79 26.12 -2.31
CA GLY A 87 -2.83 26.61 -0.94
C GLY A 87 -3.41 25.65 0.12
N ARG A 88 -3.71 24.41 -0.24
CA ARG A 88 -4.22 23.40 0.71
C ARG A 88 -3.17 22.91 1.69
N HIS A 89 -1.90 23.05 1.36
CA HIS A 89 -0.77 22.71 2.19
C HIS A 89 -0.09 23.97 2.70
N ASN A 90 0.33 23.96 3.95
CA ASN A 90 1.10 25.07 4.52
C ASN A 90 2.59 24.89 4.19
N PRO A 91 3.21 25.77 3.39
CA PRO A 91 4.65 25.68 3.11
C PRO A 91 5.53 25.78 4.35
N ALA A 92 5.05 26.39 5.46
CA ALA A 92 5.77 26.45 6.74
C ALA A 92 6.05 25.06 7.35
N ASP A 93 5.39 24.00 6.87
CA ASP A 93 5.65 22.62 7.29
C ASP A 93 6.83 21.97 6.53
N ILE A 94 7.39 22.60 5.48
CA ILE A 94 8.53 22.08 4.70
C ILE A 94 9.73 21.74 5.60
N PRO A 95 10.14 22.60 6.57
CA PRO A 95 11.23 22.29 7.48
C PRO A 95 10.99 21.03 8.32
N LEU A 96 9.74 20.66 8.61
CA LEU A 96 9.41 19.43 9.35
C LEU A 96 9.74 18.18 8.52
N LEU A 97 9.40 18.19 7.22
CA LEU A 97 9.75 17.10 6.30
C LEU A 97 11.28 17.00 6.17
N ALA A 98 11.96 18.11 5.99
CA ALA A 98 13.42 18.18 5.89
C ALA A 98 14.12 17.66 7.16
N ALA A 99 13.65 18.07 8.34
CA ALA A 99 14.17 17.60 9.62
C ALA A 99 13.94 16.09 9.82
N LYS A 100 12.78 15.58 9.40
CA LYS A 100 12.48 14.16 9.46
C LYS A 100 13.41 13.35 8.55
N ALA A 101 13.62 13.81 7.31
CA ALA A 101 14.53 13.15 6.37
C ALA A 101 15.98 13.14 6.89
N LYS A 102 16.48 14.25 7.48
CA LYS A 102 17.83 14.34 8.04
C LYS A 102 18.07 13.41 9.24
N LYS A 103 17.03 13.03 9.98
CA LYS A 103 17.14 12.08 11.11
C LYS A 103 17.39 10.64 10.68
N HIS A 104 17.09 10.29 9.43
CA HIS A 104 17.34 8.96 8.91
C HIS A 104 18.77 8.85 8.38
N PRO A 105 19.49 7.75 8.70
CA PRO A 105 20.85 7.54 8.22
C PRO A 105 20.89 7.18 6.73
N THR A 106 19.77 6.78 6.16
CA THR A 106 19.59 6.39 4.76
C THR A 106 18.61 7.31 4.07
N PRO A 107 18.63 7.39 2.72
CA PRO A 107 17.65 8.16 1.95
C PRO A 107 16.22 7.82 2.35
N CYS A 108 15.40 8.83 2.54
CA CYS A 108 14.05 8.71 3.08
C CYS A 108 13.04 9.46 2.22
N LEU A 109 11.93 8.79 1.85
CA LEU A 109 10.71 9.42 1.37
C LEU A 109 9.91 9.88 2.58
N VAL A 110 9.66 11.20 2.71
CA VAL A 110 8.84 11.75 3.79
C VAL A 110 7.54 12.27 3.23
N ILE A 111 6.42 11.80 3.79
CA ILE A 111 5.07 12.15 3.36
C ILE A 111 4.42 13.04 4.41
N GLY A 112 3.98 14.22 4.00
CA GLY A 112 3.14 15.07 4.83
C GLY A 112 1.73 14.51 4.88
N SER A 113 1.26 14.11 6.06
CA SER A 113 -0.03 13.45 6.25
C SER A 113 -1.05 14.39 6.88
N ARG A 114 -2.21 14.50 6.26
CA ARG A 114 -3.36 15.30 6.75
C ARG A 114 -4.49 14.45 7.31
N GLN A 115 -4.53 13.17 6.99
CA GLN A 115 -5.70 12.31 7.20
C GLN A 115 -5.34 11.02 7.93
N ALA A 116 -6.37 10.39 8.51
CA ALA A 116 -6.31 9.02 8.96
C ALA A 116 -6.21 8.05 7.77
N ALA A 117 -5.80 6.81 8.04
CA ALA A 117 -5.60 5.77 7.03
C ALA A 117 -6.81 5.60 6.10
N SER A 118 -6.55 5.55 4.81
CA SER A 118 -7.52 5.36 3.73
C SER A 118 -7.54 3.91 3.22
N VAL A 119 -8.49 3.59 2.33
CA VAL A 119 -8.51 2.29 1.62
C VAL A 119 -7.21 2.06 0.84
N ALA A 120 -6.61 3.12 0.28
CA ALA A 120 -5.32 3.03 -0.41
C ALA A 120 -4.18 2.68 0.56
N SER A 121 -4.23 3.14 1.82
CA SER A 121 -3.27 2.78 2.87
C SER A 121 -3.30 1.27 3.17
N PHE A 122 -4.48 0.65 3.11
CA PHE A 122 -4.62 -0.80 3.24
C PHE A 122 -3.83 -1.54 2.13
N TRP A 123 -3.99 -1.12 0.87
CA TRP A 123 -3.29 -1.75 -0.24
C TRP A 123 -1.77 -1.56 -0.17
N VAL A 124 -1.32 -0.35 0.16
CA VAL A 124 0.12 -0.06 0.35
C VAL A 124 0.71 -0.95 1.43
N ARG A 125 -0.01 -1.15 2.56
CA ARG A 125 0.45 -2.07 3.60
C ARG A 125 0.55 -3.52 3.11
N LEU A 126 -0.41 -3.99 2.33
CA LEU A 126 -0.40 -5.33 1.74
C LEU A 126 0.78 -5.51 0.76
N GLU A 127 1.10 -4.47 -0.01
CA GLU A 127 2.11 -4.47 -1.06
C GLU A 127 3.55 -4.35 -0.53
N CYS A 128 3.79 -3.50 0.46
CA CYS A 128 5.14 -3.24 0.98
C CYS A 128 5.30 -3.38 2.50
N GLY A 129 4.22 -3.63 3.25
CA GLY A 129 4.26 -3.83 4.70
C GLY A 129 4.32 -2.54 5.53
N LEU A 130 4.21 -1.37 4.89
CA LEU A 130 4.33 -0.07 5.54
C LEU A 130 2.97 0.53 5.87
N GLU A 131 2.84 1.11 7.05
CA GLU A 131 1.67 1.89 7.45
C GLU A 131 1.88 3.35 7.03
N VAL A 132 1.21 3.76 5.95
CA VAL A 132 1.24 5.12 5.43
C VAL A 132 -0.15 5.73 5.58
N PRO A 133 -0.34 6.71 6.48
CA PRO A 133 -1.67 7.27 6.76
C PRO A 133 -2.28 7.98 5.55
N ASP A 134 -1.49 8.78 4.83
CA ASP A 134 -1.94 9.55 3.66
C ASP A 134 -1.14 9.17 2.41
N THR A 135 -1.68 8.25 1.62
CA THR A 135 -1.03 7.75 0.40
C THR A 135 -1.29 8.61 -0.82
N GLU A 136 -2.20 9.59 -0.74
CA GLU A 136 -2.56 10.47 -1.85
C GLU A 136 -1.99 11.89 -1.69
N SER A 137 -1.40 12.22 -0.55
CA SER A 137 -0.77 13.52 -0.33
C SER A 137 0.27 13.83 -1.42
N SER A 138 0.21 15.00 -2.01
CA SER A 138 1.21 15.55 -2.93
C SER A 138 2.35 16.29 -2.23
N PHE A 139 2.21 16.55 -0.94
CA PHE A 139 3.23 17.22 -0.13
C PHE A 139 4.23 16.20 0.41
N ARG A 140 5.33 16.03 -0.32
CA ARG A 140 6.33 14.98 -0.04
C ARG A 140 7.74 15.46 -0.26
N LEU A 141 8.67 14.90 0.52
CA LEU A 141 10.11 15.01 0.26
C LEU A 141 10.59 13.71 -0.37
N TYR A 142 11.15 13.79 -1.56
CA TYR A 142 11.72 12.67 -2.30
C TYR A 142 13.23 12.75 -2.38
N PRO A 143 13.98 11.66 -2.12
CA PRO A 143 15.40 11.58 -2.42
C PRO A 143 15.58 11.47 -3.94
N VAL A 144 16.31 12.43 -4.52
CA VAL A 144 16.42 12.61 -5.99
C VAL A 144 17.07 11.41 -6.68
N LYS A 145 18.20 10.97 -6.15
CA LYS A 145 18.98 9.86 -6.74
C LYS A 145 18.18 8.57 -6.81
N GLU A 146 17.51 8.22 -5.73
CA GLU A 146 16.72 7.00 -5.61
C GLU A 146 15.44 7.09 -6.43
N LEU A 147 14.79 8.26 -6.47
CA LEU A 147 13.61 8.49 -7.29
C LEU A 147 13.90 8.27 -8.78
N LEU A 148 15.04 8.77 -9.27
CA LEU A 148 15.43 8.62 -10.68
C LEU A 148 15.95 7.20 -11.02
N ALA A 149 16.44 6.45 -10.04
CA ALA A 149 16.98 5.10 -10.25
C ALA A 149 15.89 4.03 -10.38
N VAL A 150 14.64 4.33 -9.98
CA VAL A 150 13.50 3.41 -10.03
C VAL A 150 12.66 3.67 -11.28
N LYS A 151 12.14 2.59 -11.88
CA LYS A 151 11.25 2.68 -13.03
C LYS A 151 9.79 2.77 -12.58
N PHE A 152 9.08 3.76 -13.07
CA PHE A 152 7.66 4.00 -12.79
C PHE A 152 6.83 3.93 -14.07
N SER A 153 5.53 3.64 -13.95
CA SER A 153 4.61 3.64 -15.10
C SER A 153 4.29 5.05 -15.59
N ARG A 154 4.63 6.09 -14.82
CA ARG A 154 4.38 7.52 -15.11
C ARG A 154 2.91 7.85 -15.36
N SER A 155 1.99 7.03 -14.82
CA SER A 155 0.55 7.32 -14.89
C SER A 155 0.19 8.36 -13.83
N ASP A 156 -0.38 9.46 -14.24
CA ASP A 156 -0.71 10.59 -13.35
C ASP A 156 -1.68 10.20 -12.21
N SER A 157 -2.66 9.36 -12.49
CA SER A 157 -3.64 8.91 -11.48
C SER A 157 -3.08 7.97 -10.40
N CYS A 158 -1.91 7.36 -10.64
CA CYS A 158 -1.38 6.29 -9.79
C CYS A 158 0.02 6.58 -9.23
N TYR A 159 0.70 7.66 -9.68
CA TYR A 159 2.09 7.94 -9.36
C TYR A 159 2.35 8.02 -7.85
N ALA A 160 1.39 8.58 -7.11
CA ALA A 160 1.52 8.80 -5.68
C ALA A 160 1.67 7.51 -4.89
N ILE A 161 0.89 6.48 -5.24
CA ILE A 161 0.95 5.15 -4.63
C ILE A 161 2.13 4.37 -5.19
N GLU A 162 2.32 4.41 -6.50
CA GLU A 162 3.40 3.69 -7.16
C GLU A 162 4.78 4.13 -6.64
N THR A 163 5.00 5.44 -6.41
CA THR A 163 6.27 5.94 -5.86
C THR A 163 6.53 5.44 -4.44
N ILE A 164 5.51 5.37 -3.57
CA ILE A 164 5.67 4.81 -2.23
C ILE A 164 6.13 3.36 -2.30
N VAL A 165 5.39 2.52 -3.05
CA VAL A 165 5.63 1.08 -3.08
C VAL A 165 6.96 0.75 -3.76
N GLN A 166 7.26 1.38 -4.90
CA GLN A 166 8.48 1.11 -5.65
C GLN A 166 9.74 1.58 -4.89
N LEU A 167 9.71 2.76 -4.25
CA LEU A 167 10.82 3.24 -3.42
C LEU A 167 11.01 2.36 -2.18
N ALA A 168 9.92 1.93 -1.53
CA ALA A 168 9.99 1.00 -0.41
C ALA A 168 10.63 -0.34 -0.83
N TRP A 169 10.26 -0.89 -2.00
CA TRP A 169 10.87 -2.10 -2.53
C TRP A 169 12.34 -1.92 -2.88
N ALA A 170 12.75 -0.71 -3.26
CA ALA A 170 14.15 -0.36 -3.51
C ALA A 170 14.99 -0.18 -2.22
N GLY A 171 14.37 -0.27 -1.04
CA GLY A 171 15.03 -0.13 0.27
C GLY A 171 15.05 1.31 0.81
N VAL A 172 14.37 2.25 0.13
CA VAL A 172 14.22 3.62 0.62
C VAL A 172 13.30 3.62 1.84
N GLN A 173 13.71 4.26 2.92
CA GLN A 173 12.88 4.44 4.10
C GLN A 173 11.67 5.31 3.77
N VAL A 174 10.49 4.95 4.29
CA VAL A 174 9.28 5.76 4.14
C VAL A 174 8.81 6.18 5.52
N SER A 175 8.62 7.47 5.69
CA SER A 175 8.15 8.08 6.95
C SER A 175 7.02 9.06 6.67
N SER A 176 6.17 9.31 7.64
CA SER A 176 5.14 10.34 7.58
C SER A 176 5.33 11.37 8.69
N VAL A 177 4.88 12.59 8.41
CA VAL A 177 4.85 13.71 9.36
C VAL A 177 3.44 14.27 9.36
N PRO A 178 2.78 14.40 10.53
CA PRO A 178 1.48 15.06 10.59
C PRO A 178 1.64 16.53 10.20
N LEU A 179 0.76 17.01 9.32
CA LEU A 179 0.73 18.39 8.87
C LEU A 179 -0.29 19.21 9.65
N THR A 180 -0.02 20.50 9.75
CA THR A 180 -1.00 21.47 10.22
C THR A 180 -2.13 21.57 9.20
N VAL A 181 -3.35 21.22 9.59
CA VAL A 181 -4.51 21.20 8.69
C VAL A 181 -4.96 22.64 8.43
N SER A 182 -4.75 23.14 7.22
CA SER A 182 -5.54 24.26 6.71
C SER A 182 -6.91 23.71 6.32
N CYS A 183 -8.00 24.32 6.80
CA CYS A 183 -9.38 23.85 6.69
C CYS A 183 -9.72 23.16 5.35
N PRO A 184 -10.36 21.98 5.36
CA PRO A 184 -10.87 21.38 4.14
C PRO A 184 -11.95 22.28 3.55
N SER A 185 -11.77 22.72 2.32
CA SER A 185 -12.81 23.43 1.58
C SER A 185 -14.05 22.53 1.45
N ALA A 186 -15.25 23.11 1.54
CA ALA A 186 -16.53 22.38 1.44
C ALA A 186 -16.70 21.60 0.13
N ASP A 187 -15.86 21.81 -0.87
CA ASP A 187 -15.87 21.13 -2.16
C ASP A 187 -15.26 19.71 -2.15
N GLU A 188 -14.48 19.33 -1.15
CA GLU A 188 -13.96 17.95 -1.06
C GLU A 188 -15.05 16.88 -0.84
N ARG A 189 -16.23 17.26 -0.40
CA ARG A 189 -17.37 16.32 -0.21
C ARG A 189 -18.14 16.01 -1.50
N ARG A 190 -17.91 16.72 -2.60
CA ARG A 190 -18.63 16.52 -3.86
C ARG A 190 -18.07 15.43 -4.77
N GLY A 191 -17.01 14.75 -4.38
CA GLY A 191 -16.31 13.74 -5.16
C GLY A 191 -16.76 12.29 -4.97
N LEU A 192 -18.03 12.01 -4.61
CA LEU A 192 -18.51 10.63 -4.48
C LEU A 192 -18.76 9.91 -5.82
N PHE A 193 -18.84 10.62 -6.91
CA PHE A 193 -18.90 10.08 -8.28
C PHE A 193 -18.33 11.10 -9.27
N PRO A 194 -17.21 10.89 -9.92
CA PRO A 194 -17.04 10.15 -11.15
C PRO A 194 -15.66 9.46 -11.21
N ALA A 195 -15.58 8.25 -10.79
CA ALA A 195 -14.28 7.65 -10.58
C ALA A 195 -14.09 6.30 -11.29
N THR A 196 -14.94 5.92 -12.22
CA THR A 196 -14.80 4.61 -12.87
C THR A 196 -13.45 4.43 -13.56
N ARG A 197 -12.96 5.43 -14.29
CA ARG A 197 -11.66 5.37 -14.97
C ARG A 197 -10.46 5.46 -14.00
N LYS A 198 -10.54 6.34 -12.99
CA LYS A 198 -9.52 6.45 -11.93
C LYS A 198 -9.48 5.19 -11.08
N ASN A 199 -10.65 4.66 -10.70
CA ASN A 199 -10.76 3.45 -9.90
C ASN A 199 -10.27 2.21 -10.65
N LEU A 200 -10.52 2.11 -11.98
CA LEU A 200 -10.00 1.02 -12.79
C LEU A 200 -8.47 1.09 -12.91
N GLY A 201 -7.90 2.28 -13.05
CA GLY A 201 -6.45 2.50 -13.04
C GLY A 201 -5.81 2.07 -11.72
N LEU A 202 -6.41 2.46 -10.60
CA LEU A 202 -5.97 2.05 -9.26
C LEU A 202 -6.09 0.54 -9.04
N LEU A 203 -7.20 -0.06 -9.45
CA LEU A 203 -7.39 -1.52 -9.36
C LEU A 203 -6.32 -2.27 -10.15
N ARG A 204 -6.06 -1.83 -11.39
CA ARG A 204 -5.00 -2.41 -12.22
C ARG A 204 -3.62 -2.25 -11.60
N LEU A 205 -3.33 -1.07 -11.00
CA LEU A 205 -2.08 -0.84 -10.28
C LEU A 205 -1.93 -1.81 -9.11
N HIS A 206 -2.90 -1.86 -8.21
CA HIS A 206 -2.86 -2.73 -7.03
C HIS A 206 -2.76 -4.21 -7.41
N THR A 207 -3.54 -4.65 -8.41
CA THR A 207 -3.43 -6.02 -8.95
C THR A 207 -2.01 -6.31 -9.42
N ARG A 208 -1.40 -5.41 -10.21
CA ARG A 208 -0.02 -5.56 -10.69
C ARG A 208 0.98 -5.59 -9.53
N LEU A 209 0.85 -4.71 -8.54
CA LEU A 209 1.77 -4.63 -7.41
C LEU A 209 1.66 -5.86 -6.50
N VAL A 210 0.43 -6.30 -6.17
CA VAL A 210 0.20 -7.51 -5.38
C VAL A 210 0.71 -8.75 -6.12
N THR A 211 0.40 -8.89 -7.41
CA THR A 211 0.91 -9.99 -8.23
C THR A 211 2.44 -9.99 -8.25
N ARG A 212 3.07 -8.82 -8.46
CA ARG A 212 4.52 -8.67 -8.42
C ARG A 212 5.10 -9.02 -7.04
N ARG A 213 4.38 -8.72 -5.96
CA ARG A 213 4.78 -9.07 -4.60
C ARG A 213 4.71 -10.57 -4.34
N LEU A 214 3.71 -11.26 -4.88
CA LEU A 214 3.53 -12.71 -4.75
C LEU A 214 4.54 -13.51 -5.58
N LEU A 215 4.99 -12.97 -6.71
CA LEU A 215 6.01 -13.65 -7.53
C LEU A 215 7.36 -13.72 -6.79
N PRO A 216 8.10 -14.85 -6.91
CA PRO A 216 9.36 -15.07 -6.21
C PRO A 216 10.55 -14.30 -6.80
N TRP A 217 10.31 -13.30 -7.65
CA TRP A 217 11.35 -12.51 -8.27
C TRP A 217 11.85 -11.41 -7.32
N PRO A 218 13.18 -11.26 -7.13
CA PRO A 218 13.74 -10.24 -6.27
C PRO A 218 13.44 -8.84 -6.80
N HIS A 219 13.19 -7.90 -5.89
CA HIS A 219 13.18 -6.48 -6.20
C HIS A 219 14.62 -5.96 -6.28
N LYS A 220 14.90 -5.05 -7.21
CA LYS A 220 16.20 -4.39 -7.29
C LYS A 220 16.33 -3.45 -6.07
N LYS A 221 17.15 -3.83 -5.10
CA LYS A 221 17.49 -2.97 -3.97
C LYS A 221 18.53 -1.96 -4.39
N LEU A 222 18.30 -0.69 -4.08
CA LEU A 222 19.27 0.41 -4.26
C LEU A 222 20.08 0.65 -2.99
N ILE A 223 19.46 0.33 -1.84
CA ILE A 223 20.04 0.47 -0.52
C ILE A 223 20.07 -0.92 0.11
N GLU A 224 21.24 -1.40 0.46
CA GLU A 224 21.39 -2.63 1.23
C GLU A 224 20.99 -2.33 2.68
N GLU A 225 19.93 -2.97 3.16
CA GLU A 225 19.61 -2.98 4.58
C GLU A 225 20.75 -3.67 5.33
N ALA A 226 21.17 -3.11 6.48
CA ALA A 226 22.04 -3.83 7.40
C ALA A 226 21.44 -5.22 7.67
N PRO A 227 22.24 -6.30 7.66
CA PRO A 227 21.72 -7.66 7.67
C PRO A 227 20.82 -7.90 8.87
N PHE A 228 19.57 -8.32 8.59
CA PHE A 228 18.49 -8.58 9.55
C PHE A 228 18.83 -9.70 10.58
N HIS A 229 19.97 -10.35 10.43
CA HIS A 229 20.42 -11.45 11.28
C HIS A 229 20.63 -11.09 12.76
N GLN A 230 20.78 -9.80 13.09
CA GLN A 230 21.04 -9.39 14.49
C GLN A 230 19.80 -9.31 15.37
N LYS A 231 18.58 -9.26 14.80
CA LYS A 231 17.32 -9.16 15.58
C LYS A 231 16.64 -10.50 15.88
N ILE A 232 17.01 -11.59 15.20
CA ILE A 232 16.38 -12.92 15.40
C ILE A 232 17.05 -13.70 16.54
N SER A 233 18.29 -13.39 16.87
CA SER A 233 19.08 -14.16 17.87
C SER A 233 18.58 -14.00 19.33
N GLU A 234 17.86 -12.94 19.66
CA GLU A 234 17.48 -12.67 21.06
C GLU A 234 16.09 -13.18 21.50
N SER A 235 15.28 -13.77 20.63
CA SER A 235 13.88 -14.06 20.96
C SER A 235 13.39 -15.48 20.71
N VAL A 236 14.27 -16.43 20.41
CA VAL A 236 13.85 -17.84 20.28
C VAL A 236 13.76 -18.47 21.68
N SER A 237 12.66 -18.21 22.36
CA SER A 237 12.27 -19.01 23.53
C SER A 237 11.90 -20.42 23.07
N ARG A 238 12.57 -21.45 23.64
CA ARG A 238 12.31 -22.86 23.34
C ARG A 238 10.90 -23.35 23.75
N ASN A 239 10.03 -22.48 24.21
CA ASN A 239 8.70 -22.86 24.70
C ASN A 239 7.65 -22.48 23.65
N PRO A 240 7.06 -23.44 22.89
CA PRO A 240 6.14 -23.16 21.77
C PRO A 240 4.89 -22.37 22.20
N LEU A 241 4.40 -22.57 23.42
CA LEU A 241 3.26 -21.83 23.96
C LEU A 241 3.58 -20.35 24.23
N LYS A 242 4.82 -20.03 24.65
CA LYS A 242 5.27 -18.64 24.81
C LYS A 242 5.50 -17.94 23.46
N VAL A 243 5.95 -18.68 22.44
CA VAL A 243 6.07 -18.19 21.07
C VAL A 243 4.69 -17.92 20.49
N LEU A 244 3.73 -18.83 20.67
CA LEU A 244 2.34 -18.63 20.28
C LEU A 244 1.73 -17.40 20.96
N GLY A 245 1.92 -17.23 22.27
CA GLY A 245 1.44 -16.07 23.03
C GLY A 245 2.11 -14.75 22.59
N LYS A 246 3.38 -14.78 22.14
CA LYS A 246 4.09 -13.60 21.64
C LYS A 246 3.63 -13.20 20.24
N ILE A 247 3.34 -14.19 19.39
CA ILE A 247 2.81 -14.00 18.04
C ILE A 247 1.36 -13.49 18.08
N CYS A 248 0.56 -13.96 19.05
CA CYS A 248 -0.79 -13.43 19.30
C CYS A 248 -0.78 -12.03 19.95
N LYS A 249 0.35 -11.61 20.56
CA LYS A 249 0.54 -10.27 21.14
C LYS A 249 1.14 -9.25 20.17
N GLU A 250 1.64 -9.66 19.02
CA GLU A 250 1.94 -8.71 17.95
C GLU A 250 0.64 -7.97 17.63
N HIS A 251 0.65 -6.65 17.77
CA HIS A 251 -0.48 -5.73 17.57
C HIS A 251 -0.99 -5.79 16.12
N THR A 252 -1.68 -6.86 15.80
CA THR A 252 -2.39 -6.99 14.52
C THR A 252 -3.79 -6.43 14.72
N SER A 253 -4.15 -5.38 13.99
CA SER A 253 -5.52 -4.88 14.02
C SER A 253 -6.51 -6.00 13.66
N PRO A 254 -7.77 -5.97 14.16
CA PRO A 254 -8.77 -6.99 13.91
C PRO A 254 -8.93 -7.33 12.42
N LEU A 255 -8.81 -6.33 11.55
CA LEU A 255 -8.91 -6.51 10.10
C LEU A 255 -7.78 -7.40 9.54
N TRP A 256 -6.52 -7.16 9.98
CA TRP A 256 -5.37 -7.93 9.49
C TRP A 256 -5.40 -9.38 9.97
N LEU A 257 -5.91 -9.60 11.16
CA LEU A 257 -6.13 -10.95 11.68
C LEU A 257 -7.23 -11.67 10.88
N ALA A 258 -8.34 -10.99 10.59
CA ALA A 258 -9.42 -11.51 9.75
C ALA A 258 -8.93 -11.85 8.34
N MET A 259 -8.09 -11.00 7.74
CA MET A 259 -7.46 -11.26 6.43
C MET A 259 -6.56 -12.49 6.45
N ALA A 260 -5.78 -12.67 7.52
CA ALA A 260 -4.95 -13.87 7.68
C ALA A 260 -5.81 -15.15 7.74
N VAL A 261 -6.92 -15.11 8.47
CA VAL A 261 -7.89 -16.23 8.55
C VAL A 261 -8.53 -16.48 7.20
N TRP A 262 -8.93 -15.43 6.49
CA TRP A 262 -9.51 -15.56 5.14
C TRP A 262 -8.55 -16.28 4.17
N VAL A 263 -7.29 -15.83 4.11
CA VAL A 263 -6.25 -16.46 3.28
C VAL A 263 -6.02 -17.91 3.69
N GLY A 264 -5.97 -18.17 5.01
CA GLY A 264 -5.77 -19.51 5.55
C GLY A 264 -6.87 -20.50 5.12
N ILE A 265 -8.14 -20.10 5.26
CA ILE A 265 -9.29 -20.91 4.88
C ILE A 265 -9.33 -21.08 3.35
N PHE A 266 -9.17 -20.00 2.58
CA PHE A 266 -9.16 -20.10 1.13
C PHE A 266 -8.07 -21.04 0.61
N MET A 267 -6.84 -20.86 1.06
CA MET A 267 -5.71 -21.71 0.66
C MET A 267 -5.87 -23.16 1.15
N GLY A 268 -6.48 -23.34 2.35
CA GLY A 268 -6.77 -24.64 2.92
C GLY A 268 -7.85 -25.42 2.16
N ALA A 269 -8.79 -24.72 1.51
CA ALA A 269 -9.83 -25.34 0.67
C ALA A 269 -9.29 -25.83 -0.70
N LEU A 270 -8.17 -25.26 -1.18
CA LEU A 270 -7.55 -25.65 -2.45
C LEU A 270 -6.91 -27.05 -2.36
N PRO A 271 -6.90 -27.84 -3.45
CA PRO A 271 -6.29 -29.18 -3.50
C PRO A 271 -4.75 -29.12 -3.55
N LEU A 272 -4.12 -28.43 -2.61
CA LEU A 272 -2.67 -28.21 -2.50
C LEU A 272 -2.02 -29.31 -1.65
N PHE A 273 -2.17 -30.59 -2.05
CA PHE A 273 -1.63 -31.72 -1.30
C PHE A 273 -0.15 -31.53 -0.94
N ALA A 274 0.19 -31.85 0.30
CA ALA A 274 1.54 -31.80 0.88
C ALA A 274 2.22 -30.42 0.93
N ILE A 275 1.88 -29.49 0.04
CA ILE A 275 2.51 -28.17 -0.04
C ILE A 275 1.64 -27.05 0.55
N HIS A 276 0.40 -27.33 0.97
CA HIS A 276 -0.56 -26.31 1.39
C HIS A 276 -0.03 -25.44 2.52
N THR A 277 0.58 -26.01 3.55
CA THR A 277 1.15 -25.25 4.69
C THR A 277 2.30 -24.36 4.24
N ILE A 278 3.18 -24.84 3.37
CA ILE A 278 4.29 -24.05 2.82
C ILE A 278 3.74 -22.91 1.97
N ALA A 279 2.74 -23.18 1.15
CA ALA A 279 2.08 -22.16 0.32
C ALA A 279 1.39 -21.09 1.17
N ILE A 280 0.69 -21.47 2.25
CA ILE A 280 0.07 -20.54 3.20
C ILE A 280 1.12 -19.67 3.87
N ILE A 281 2.21 -20.26 4.39
CA ILE A 281 3.30 -19.51 5.03
C ILE A 281 3.96 -18.57 4.03
N TYR A 282 4.17 -19.01 2.79
CA TYR A 282 4.74 -18.18 1.73
C TYR A 282 3.84 -16.98 1.42
N VAL A 283 2.55 -17.21 1.11
CA VAL A 283 1.60 -16.14 0.75
C VAL A 283 1.44 -15.15 1.90
N THR A 284 1.22 -15.65 3.13
CA THR A 284 1.05 -14.78 4.31
C THR A 284 2.31 -14.00 4.66
N HIS A 285 3.50 -14.59 4.44
CA HIS A 285 4.76 -13.87 4.59
C HIS A 285 4.88 -12.74 3.56
N ARG A 286 4.53 -12.99 2.33
CA ARG A 286 4.60 -12.00 1.24
C ARG A 286 3.60 -10.87 1.42
N LEU A 287 2.44 -11.16 2.00
CA LEU A 287 1.37 -10.19 2.26
C LEU A 287 1.43 -9.57 3.66
N HIS A 288 2.50 -9.84 4.44
CA HIS A 288 2.67 -9.32 5.80
C HIS A 288 1.51 -9.67 6.76
N LEU A 289 0.88 -10.82 6.52
CA LEU A 289 -0.22 -11.33 7.35
C LEU A 289 0.29 -12.23 8.48
N ASN A 290 -0.54 -12.46 9.49
CA ASN A 290 -0.23 -13.35 10.60
C ASN A 290 -0.22 -14.82 10.13
N LYS A 291 0.98 -15.40 10.05
CA LYS A 291 1.21 -16.76 9.54
C LYS A 291 0.54 -17.82 10.40
N VAL A 292 0.58 -17.64 11.75
CA VAL A 292 0.03 -18.60 12.69
C VAL A 292 -1.48 -18.64 12.61
N ALA A 293 -2.12 -17.47 12.55
CA ALA A 293 -3.56 -17.38 12.38
C ALA A 293 -4.03 -18.03 11.07
N ALA A 294 -3.31 -17.82 9.97
CA ALA A 294 -3.65 -18.40 8.68
C ALA A 294 -3.49 -19.93 8.68
N VAL A 295 -2.37 -20.45 9.19
CA VAL A 295 -2.14 -21.89 9.28
C VAL A 295 -3.15 -22.55 10.23
N ALA A 296 -3.45 -21.93 11.39
CA ALA A 296 -4.47 -22.43 12.29
C ALA A 296 -5.86 -22.46 11.63
N ALA A 297 -6.22 -21.39 10.90
CA ALA A 297 -7.49 -21.32 10.20
C ALA A 297 -7.61 -22.36 9.06
N SER A 298 -6.53 -22.69 8.37
CA SER A 298 -6.55 -23.73 7.31
C SER A 298 -6.90 -25.11 7.84
N GLN A 299 -6.70 -25.39 9.15
CA GLN A 299 -7.05 -26.66 9.74
C GLN A 299 -8.58 -26.92 9.75
N PHE A 300 -9.40 -25.87 9.70
CA PHE A 300 -10.85 -26.01 9.55
C PHE A 300 -11.26 -26.58 8.16
N CYS A 301 -10.37 -26.52 7.19
CA CYS A 301 -10.58 -27.06 5.84
C CYS A 301 -10.12 -28.52 5.70
N MET A 302 -9.74 -29.18 6.81
CA MET A 302 -9.32 -30.59 6.76
C MET A 302 -10.44 -31.55 6.32
N PRO A 303 -10.09 -32.65 5.62
CA PRO A 303 -11.04 -33.70 5.26
C PRO A 303 -11.85 -34.21 6.48
N PRO A 304 -13.13 -34.63 6.29
CA PRO A 304 -13.75 -34.84 4.99
C PRO A 304 -14.64 -33.69 4.48
N VAL A 305 -15.05 -32.73 5.35
CA VAL A 305 -16.20 -31.87 5.08
C VAL A 305 -15.95 -30.87 3.94
N VAL A 306 -14.91 -30.04 4.04
CA VAL A 306 -14.68 -28.97 3.05
C VAL A 306 -14.29 -29.50 1.67
N PRO A 307 -13.41 -30.51 1.54
CA PRO A 307 -13.13 -31.12 0.24
C PRO A 307 -14.36 -31.69 -0.44
N VAL A 308 -15.23 -32.40 0.31
CA VAL A 308 -16.47 -32.95 -0.23
C VAL A 308 -17.41 -31.86 -0.73
N LEU A 309 -17.58 -30.78 0.02
CA LEU A 309 -18.36 -29.61 -0.39
C LEU A 309 -17.79 -28.97 -1.68
N CYS A 310 -16.48 -28.83 -1.77
CA CYS A 310 -15.82 -28.28 -2.95
C CYS A 310 -16.02 -29.18 -4.17
N ILE A 311 -15.83 -30.50 -4.03
CA ILE A 311 -16.06 -31.46 -5.12
C ILE A 311 -17.53 -31.43 -5.57
N GLN A 312 -18.45 -31.43 -4.62
CA GLN A 312 -19.89 -31.38 -4.91
C GLN A 312 -20.27 -30.11 -5.68
N MET A 313 -19.74 -28.94 -5.27
CA MET A 313 -19.97 -27.69 -5.99
C MET A 313 -19.36 -27.70 -7.38
N GLY A 314 -18.13 -28.18 -7.52
CA GLY A 314 -17.47 -28.28 -8.83
C GLY A 314 -18.15 -29.26 -9.77
N TYR A 315 -18.64 -30.40 -9.26
CA TYR A 315 -19.44 -31.34 -10.00
C TYR A 315 -20.75 -30.74 -10.50
N TYR A 316 -21.47 -30.04 -9.57
CA TYR A 316 -22.70 -29.32 -9.91
C TYR A 316 -22.49 -28.28 -11.01
N LEU A 317 -21.41 -27.52 -10.95
CA LEU A 317 -21.10 -26.53 -11.99
C LEU A 317 -20.77 -27.15 -13.36
N ARG A 318 -20.21 -28.36 -13.37
CA ARG A 318 -19.86 -29.08 -14.62
C ARG A 318 -21.02 -29.87 -15.22
N LYS A 319 -21.82 -30.50 -14.39
CA LYS A 319 -22.85 -31.47 -14.81
C LYS A 319 -24.28 -30.97 -14.62
N GLY A 320 -24.51 -29.96 -13.79
CA GLY A 320 -25.85 -29.44 -13.44
C GLY A 320 -26.59 -30.32 -12.43
N GLU A 321 -25.98 -31.36 -11.91
CA GLU A 321 -26.58 -32.35 -11.00
C GLU A 321 -25.70 -32.53 -9.76
N LEU A 322 -26.31 -33.02 -8.66
CA LEU A 322 -25.57 -33.35 -7.45
C LEU A 322 -24.95 -34.74 -7.56
N LEU A 323 -23.71 -34.90 -7.07
CA LEU A 323 -23.02 -36.16 -6.99
C LEU A 323 -23.62 -37.01 -5.84
N LEU A 324 -24.51 -37.93 -6.15
CA LEU A 324 -25.18 -38.80 -5.16
C LEU A 324 -24.51 -40.17 -5.03
N ASP A 325 -23.75 -40.58 -6.04
CA ASP A 325 -23.10 -41.90 -6.08
C ASP A 325 -21.66 -41.81 -5.55
N PHE A 326 -21.47 -42.30 -4.32
CA PHE A 326 -20.18 -42.35 -3.63
C PHE A 326 -19.50 -43.74 -3.73
N SER A 327 -19.63 -44.46 -4.86
CA SER A 327 -18.97 -45.74 -5.00
C SER A 327 -17.45 -45.57 -5.08
N TRP A 328 -16.71 -46.26 -4.18
CA TRP A 328 -15.25 -46.14 -4.04
C TRP A 328 -14.49 -46.53 -5.31
N GLN A 329 -15.04 -47.45 -6.10
CA GLN A 329 -14.46 -47.89 -7.37
C GLN A 329 -14.51 -46.78 -8.43
N ARG A 330 -15.63 -46.03 -8.56
CA ARG A 330 -15.74 -44.92 -9.50
C ARG A 330 -14.85 -43.74 -9.07
N TRP A 331 -14.71 -43.48 -7.77
CA TRP A 331 -13.84 -42.44 -7.27
C TRP A 331 -12.38 -42.61 -7.67
N LEU A 332 -11.86 -43.87 -7.64
CA LEU A 332 -10.49 -44.15 -8.03
C LEU A 332 -10.29 -44.05 -9.55
N LEU A 333 -11.29 -44.44 -10.34
CA LEU A 333 -11.22 -44.36 -11.81
C LEU A 333 -11.31 -42.92 -12.32
N GLU A 334 -12.06 -42.05 -11.61
CA GLU A 334 -12.33 -40.68 -12.00
C GLU A 334 -11.52 -39.64 -11.17
N ILE A 335 -10.43 -40.04 -10.54
CA ILE A 335 -9.69 -39.20 -9.58
C ILE A 335 -9.21 -37.86 -10.18
N HIS A 336 -8.85 -37.86 -11.47
CA HIS A 336 -8.45 -36.65 -12.18
C HIS A 336 -9.62 -35.68 -12.39
N GLU A 337 -10.86 -36.20 -12.64
CA GLU A 337 -12.05 -35.37 -12.76
C GLU A 337 -12.43 -34.77 -11.40
N ARG A 338 -12.35 -35.58 -10.32
CA ARG A 338 -12.60 -35.16 -8.94
C ARG A 338 -11.61 -34.05 -8.50
N PHE A 339 -10.35 -34.14 -8.97
CA PHE A 339 -9.38 -33.08 -8.71
C PHE A 339 -9.78 -31.76 -9.36
N TRP A 340 -10.23 -31.75 -10.61
CA TRP A 340 -10.72 -30.56 -11.29
C TRP A 340 -11.99 -30.01 -10.66
N GLU A 341 -12.91 -30.88 -10.27
CA GLU A 341 -14.14 -30.52 -9.57
C GLU A 341 -13.81 -29.87 -8.20
N TRP A 342 -12.86 -30.46 -7.47
CA TRP A 342 -12.37 -29.85 -6.23
C TRP A 342 -11.78 -28.48 -6.49
N LEU A 343 -10.91 -28.33 -7.47
CA LEU A 343 -10.29 -27.05 -7.81
C LEU A 343 -11.34 -25.99 -8.18
N ILE A 344 -12.29 -26.32 -9.07
CA ILE A 344 -13.35 -25.39 -9.48
C ILE A 344 -14.24 -25.01 -8.30
N GLY A 345 -14.68 -25.98 -7.52
CA GLY A 345 -15.53 -25.74 -6.36
C GLY A 345 -14.84 -24.97 -5.25
N SER A 346 -13.54 -25.21 -5.05
CA SER A 346 -12.77 -24.46 -4.03
C SER A 346 -12.61 -22.99 -4.37
N LEU A 347 -12.64 -22.60 -5.64
CA LEU A 347 -12.62 -21.18 -6.06
C LEU A 347 -13.89 -20.42 -5.68
N LEU A 348 -15.00 -21.14 -5.43
CA LEU A 348 -16.26 -20.54 -4.94
C LEU A 348 -16.43 -20.74 -3.42
N ILE A 349 -16.33 -21.99 -2.98
CA ILE A 349 -16.56 -22.35 -1.57
C ILE A 349 -15.47 -21.77 -0.66
N GLY A 350 -14.22 -21.80 -1.10
CA GLY A 350 -13.08 -21.28 -0.32
C GLY A 350 -13.23 -19.81 0.07
N PRO A 351 -13.44 -18.88 -0.87
CA PRO A 351 -13.68 -17.47 -0.55
C PRO A 351 -14.89 -17.23 0.36
N LEU A 352 -16.00 -17.95 0.14
CA LEU A 352 -17.22 -17.83 0.95
C LEU A 352 -16.99 -18.29 2.39
N LEU A 353 -16.41 -19.47 2.60
CA LEU A 353 -16.05 -19.94 3.93
C LEU A 353 -15.01 -19.02 4.58
N GLY A 354 -14.06 -18.54 3.79
CA GLY A 354 -13.07 -17.55 4.23
C GLY A 354 -13.73 -16.27 4.74
N LEU A 355 -14.73 -15.73 4.05
CA LEU A 355 -15.47 -14.54 4.49
C LEU A 355 -16.20 -14.78 5.81
N ILE A 356 -16.82 -15.96 5.98
CA ILE A 356 -17.48 -16.31 7.25
C ILE A 356 -16.46 -16.38 8.37
N GLY A 357 -15.37 -17.12 8.19
CA GLY A 357 -14.32 -17.26 9.19
C GLY A 357 -13.62 -15.93 9.54
N ALA A 358 -13.38 -15.09 8.53
CA ALA A 358 -12.83 -13.75 8.70
C ALA A 358 -13.79 -12.84 9.48
N GLY A 359 -15.09 -12.89 9.18
CA GLY A 359 -16.12 -12.15 9.90
C GLY A 359 -16.17 -12.52 11.39
N VAL A 360 -16.19 -13.80 11.69
CA VAL A 360 -16.13 -14.31 13.09
C VAL A 360 -14.88 -13.82 13.78
N MET A 361 -13.71 -13.96 13.16
CA MET A 361 -12.44 -13.54 13.74
C MET A 361 -12.38 -12.02 13.96
N TYR A 362 -12.87 -11.23 13.01
CA TYR A 362 -12.95 -9.78 13.14
C TYR A 362 -13.78 -9.38 14.36
N TRP A 363 -14.97 -9.95 14.51
CA TRP A 363 -15.86 -9.69 15.65
C TRP A 363 -15.22 -10.06 17.00
N MET A 364 -14.58 -11.21 17.06
CA MET A 364 -13.87 -11.66 18.26
C MET A 364 -12.71 -10.71 18.62
N ALA A 365 -11.89 -10.35 17.63
CA ALA A 365 -10.74 -9.49 17.84
C ALA A 365 -11.14 -8.05 18.20
N ALA A 366 -12.16 -7.49 17.54
CA ALA A 366 -12.71 -6.18 17.86
C ALA A 366 -13.31 -6.13 19.26
N GLY A 367 -14.04 -7.18 19.68
CA GLY A 367 -14.59 -7.29 21.03
C GLY A 367 -13.54 -7.34 22.14
N ILE A 368 -12.39 -7.98 21.87
CA ILE A 368 -11.25 -8.02 22.81
C ILE A 368 -10.57 -6.64 22.89
N GLN A 369 -10.44 -5.94 21.76
CA GLN A 369 -9.83 -4.62 21.71
C GLN A 369 -10.67 -3.58 22.47
N ASN A 370 -11.97 -3.54 22.26
CA ASN A 370 -12.91 -2.63 22.95
C ASN A 370 -12.92 -2.86 24.47
N ARG A 371 -12.79 -4.13 24.92
CA ARG A 371 -12.70 -4.45 26.37
C ARG A 371 -11.39 -3.95 26.99
N LYS A 372 -10.28 -3.94 26.24
CA LYS A 372 -9.00 -3.43 26.73
C LYS A 372 -9.01 -1.91 26.85
N GLU A 373 -9.61 -1.20 25.89
CA GLU A 373 -9.76 0.25 25.93
C GLU A 373 -10.64 0.67 27.12
N ASN A 374 -11.76 -0.01 27.35
CA ASN A 374 -12.64 0.28 28.50
C ASN A 374 -12.04 -0.08 29.88
N ASN A 375 -11.08 -1.02 29.95
CA ASN A 375 -10.41 -1.38 31.21
C ASN A 375 -9.09 -0.60 31.43
N GLY A 376 -8.57 0.10 30.42
CA GLY A 376 -7.38 0.96 30.52
C GLY A 376 -7.68 2.37 31.01
N ASP A 377 -8.95 2.79 30.94
CA ASP A 377 -9.44 4.08 31.45
C ASP A 377 -9.95 4.00 32.92
N ARG A 378 -9.74 2.91 33.61
CA ARG A 378 -9.99 2.73 35.04
C ARG A 378 -8.67 2.40 35.75
#